data_2d5108a340ec36b73020f3772f51e986
#
_entry.id   2d5108a340ec36b73020f3772f51e986
#
_cell.length_a   1.000
_cell.length_b   1.000
_cell.length_c   1.000
_cell.angle_alpha   90.00
_cell.angle_beta   90.00
_cell.angle_gamma   90.00
#
_symmetry.space_group_name_H-M   'P 1'
#
loop_
_entity.id
_entity.type
_entity.pdbx_description
1 polymer ?
#
loop_
_entity_poly.entity_id
_entity_poly.type
_entity_poly.pdbx_seq_one_letter_code
_entity_poly.pdbx_strand_id
1 'polypeptide(L)'
;GAFEFIEKPFDQERLLNFVKRAAENYDLKKQNREYESKLFASYEIIGDSKNTISIIDQIKKISLTESRVIINGPSGSGKELVARKIHKSSPRNINPFIVLNGALLDSNKYELELFGEEKNNGSISYGALEKANKGTLLIDQISEIPLDIQSKILRVLTDQKFKRVNGSYDINVDVRLICSSSKDLKKEIQMGNFREDLFHRINVFEINIEPLSQRISDIPLLIKYFSKKISENYNIKELDIDENNSYILNHNWKGNVRELRNLIERIAILQPDTKEKISNIIKESLKNDNFDDQIAENSLSVPLKEAREKFEKEYLTIQLKKFNGNISKTANFVGMERSALHRKLKGLGIKEFN
;
A
#
# COMPACT_ATOMS: atom_id res chain seq x y z
N GLY A 1 31.10 -12.54 -18.78
CA GLY A 1 30.69 -11.56 -19.63
C GLY A 1 30.48 -11.80 -21.12
N ALA A 2 30.77 -12.97 -21.69
CA ALA A 2 30.46 -13.24 -23.11
C ALA A 2 28.96 -13.56 -23.26
N PHE A 3 28.34 -13.08 -24.35
CA PHE A 3 26.92 -13.34 -24.64
C PHE A 3 26.73 -14.74 -25.19
N GLU A 4 27.65 -15.16 -26.08
CA GLU A 4 27.61 -16.46 -26.77
C GLU A 4 29.04 -16.87 -27.16
N PHE A 5 29.25 -18.17 -27.41
CA PHE A 5 30.51 -18.72 -27.89
C PHE A 5 30.31 -19.32 -29.28
N ILE A 6 31.20 -19.00 -30.22
CA ILE A 6 31.13 -19.47 -31.62
C ILE A 6 32.45 -20.18 -31.96
N GLU A 7 32.33 -21.47 -32.32
CA GLU A 7 33.47 -22.28 -32.79
C GLU A 7 33.77 -22.02 -34.26
N LYS A 8 35.04 -22.05 -34.66
CA LYS A 8 35.47 -22.03 -36.05
C LYS A 8 35.53 -23.42 -36.63
N PRO A 9 35.13 -23.63 -37.90
CA PRO A 9 34.55 -22.68 -38.87
C PRO A 9 33.10 -22.34 -38.55
N PHE A 10 32.70 -21.06 -38.67
CA PHE A 10 31.35 -20.60 -38.42
C PHE A 10 30.68 -20.15 -39.75
N ASP A 11 29.39 -20.44 -39.86
CA ASP A 11 28.54 -19.98 -40.94
C ASP A 11 28.12 -18.50 -40.75
N GLN A 12 28.05 -17.75 -41.85
CA GLN A 12 27.68 -16.34 -41.85
C GLN A 12 26.26 -16.10 -41.31
N GLU A 13 25.30 -16.97 -41.63
CA GLU A 13 23.93 -16.87 -41.11
C GLU A 13 23.88 -17.05 -39.59
N ARG A 14 24.66 -18.00 -39.06
CA ARG A 14 24.74 -18.27 -37.61
C ARG A 14 25.33 -17.08 -36.87
N LEU A 15 26.40 -16.47 -37.43
CA LEU A 15 26.99 -15.27 -36.86
C LEU A 15 25.99 -14.11 -36.84
N LEU A 16 25.30 -13.85 -37.93
CA LEU A 16 24.29 -12.79 -38.02
C LEU A 16 23.14 -13.00 -37.04
N ASN A 17 22.67 -14.24 -36.86
CA ASN A 17 21.65 -14.57 -35.88
C ASN A 17 22.13 -14.29 -34.45
N PHE A 18 23.35 -14.60 -34.09
CA PHE A 18 23.91 -14.30 -32.77
C PHE A 18 24.04 -12.79 -32.54
N VAL A 19 24.54 -12.05 -33.53
CA VAL A 19 24.65 -10.57 -33.44
C VAL A 19 23.26 -9.95 -33.31
N LYS A 20 22.27 -10.41 -34.07
CA LYS A 20 20.89 -9.93 -33.97
C LYS A 20 20.30 -10.17 -32.58
N ARG A 21 20.42 -11.39 -32.05
CA ARG A 21 19.97 -11.73 -30.68
C ARG A 21 20.69 -10.89 -29.62
N ALA A 22 21.98 -10.65 -29.75
CA ALA A 22 22.74 -9.82 -28.83
C ALA A 22 22.28 -8.37 -28.87
N ALA A 23 22.02 -7.80 -30.07
CA ALA A 23 21.47 -6.47 -30.23
C ALA A 23 20.05 -6.35 -29.64
N GLU A 24 19.16 -7.28 -29.97
CA GLU A 24 17.79 -7.32 -29.40
C GLU A 24 17.82 -7.40 -27.86
N ASN A 25 18.69 -8.23 -27.29
CA ASN A 25 18.84 -8.35 -25.84
C ASN A 25 19.39 -7.06 -25.20
N TYR A 26 20.30 -6.39 -25.88
CA TYR A 26 20.83 -5.09 -25.46
C TYR A 26 19.74 -4.01 -25.48
N ASP A 27 18.95 -3.95 -26.54
CA ASP A 27 17.86 -2.99 -26.68
C ASP A 27 16.76 -3.23 -25.64
N LEU A 28 16.38 -4.49 -25.40
CA LEU A 28 15.43 -4.86 -24.33
C LEU A 28 15.96 -4.45 -22.95
N LYS A 29 17.24 -4.70 -22.66
CA LYS A 29 17.86 -4.26 -21.39
C LYS A 29 17.93 -2.74 -21.28
N LYS A 30 18.17 -2.04 -22.36
CA LYS A 30 18.17 -0.57 -22.39
C LYS A 30 16.77 0.00 -22.17
N GLN A 31 15.77 -0.53 -22.86
CA GLN A 31 14.37 -0.15 -22.67
C GLN A 31 13.91 -0.41 -21.24
N ASN A 32 14.19 -1.58 -20.67
CA ASN A 32 13.88 -1.88 -19.26
C ASN A 32 14.53 -0.87 -18.32
N ARG A 33 15.80 -0.52 -18.50
CA ARG A 33 16.48 0.51 -17.70
C ARG A 33 15.84 1.89 -17.86
N GLU A 34 15.40 2.25 -19.06
CA GLU A 34 14.71 3.52 -19.31
C GLU A 34 13.32 3.53 -18.64
N TYR A 35 12.57 2.43 -18.74
CA TYR A 35 11.29 2.27 -18.02
C TYR A 35 11.49 2.31 -16.49
N GLU A 36 12.46 1.58 -15.99
CA GLU A 36 12.83 1.63 -14.58
C GLU A 36 13.24 3.04 -14.15
N SER A 37 14.06 3.75 -14.93
CA SER A 37 14.49 5.12 -14.59
C SER A 37 13.32 6.10 -14.56
N LYS A 38 12.35 5.98 -15.50
CA LYS A 38 11.12 6.78 -15.51
C LYS A 38 10.20 6.44 -14.33
N LEU A 39 10.05 5.16 -14.00
CA LEU A 39 9.36 4.72 -12.80
C LEU A 39 10.07 5.21 -11.53
N PHE A 40 11.40 5.15 -11.50
CA PHE A 40 12.22 5.58 -10.35
C PHE A 40 12.26 7.10 -10.16
N ALA A 41 12.16 7.91 -11.21
CA ALA A 41 11.99 9.36 -11.09
C ALA A 41 10.68 9.73 -10.38
N SER A 42 9.74 8.76 -10.27
CA SER A 42 8.48 8.92 -9.55
C SER A 42 8.54 8.57 -8.06
N TYR A 43 9.66 8.04 -7.56
CA TYR A 43 9.78 7.57 -6.17
C TYR A 43 10.53 8.58 -5.28
N GLU A 44 10.02 9.81 -5.20
CA GLU A 44 10.51 10.79 -4.23
C GLU A 44 9.73 10.69 -2.92
N ILE A 45 10.44 10.76 -1.80
CA ILE A 45 9.83 10.89 -0.48
C ILE A 45 9.59 12.38 -0.25
N ILE A 46 8.33 12.77 -0.19
CA ILE A 46 7.89 14.15 -0.06
C ILE A 46 7.41 14.39 1.36
N GLY A 47 7.89 15.45 1.98
CA GLY A 47 7.50 15.88 3.32
C GLY A 47 8.64 16.56 4.07
N ASP A 48 8.28 17.34 5.07
CA ASP A 48 9.19 18.08 5.97
C ASP A 48 8.91 17.80 7.45
N SER A 49 7.98 16.88 7.74
CA SER A 49 7.74 16.44 9.12
C SER A 49 9.00 15.80 9.74
N LYS A 50 9.10 15.86 11.06
CA LYS A 50 10.19 15.24 11.81
C LYS A 50 10.34 13.75 11.49
N ASN A 51 9.21 13.04 11.32
CA ASN A 51 9.22 11.62 10.94
C ASN A 51 9.80 11.44 9.53
N THR A 52 9.34 12.21 8.54
CA THR A 52 9.82 12.10 7.16
C THR A 52 11.30 12.45 7.03
N ILE A 53 11.78 13.51 7.69
CA ILE A 53 13.20 13.87 7.71
C ILE A 53 14.04 12.76 8.35
N SER A 54 13.58 12.22 9.50
CA SER A 54 14.25 11.09 10.18
C SER A 54 14.34 9.86 9.27
N ILE A 55 13.26 9.51 8.56
CA ILE A 55 13.24 8.38 7.60
C ILE A 55 14.27 8.60 6.50
N ILE A 56 14.34 9.79 5.91
CA ILE A 56 15.31 10.11 4.86
C ILE A 56 16.75 9.93 5.37
N ASP A 57 17.05 10.36 6.58
CA ASP A 57 18.39 10.20 7.17
C ASP A 57 18.71 8.75 7.52
N GLN A 58 17.73 7.98 7.99
CA GLN A 58 17.86 6.54 8.20
C GLN A 58 18.13 5.81 6.89
N ILE A 59 17.41 6.15 5.81
CA ILE A 59 17.64 5.58 4.47
C ILE A 59 19.08 5.82 4.01
N LYS A 60 19.61 7.04 4.14
CA LYS A 60 21.00 7.35 3.75
C LYS A 60 22.01 6.44 4.44
N LYS A 61 21.82 6.18 5.74
CA LYS A 61 22.73 5.34 6.53
C LYS A 61 22.59 3.85 6.20
N ILE A 62 21.33 3.34 6.16
CA ILE A 62 21.08 1.91 6.00
C ILE A 62 21.31 1.42 4.57
N SER A 63 21.19 2.29 3.58
CA SER A 63 21.39 1.93 2.17
C SER A 63 22.82 1.45 1.89
N LEU A 64 23.81 1.96 2.62
CA LEU A 64 25.22 1.59 2.48
C LEU A 64 25.57 0.23 3.10
N THR A 65 24.62 -0.40 3.79
CA THR A 65 24.81 -1.67 4.47
C THR A 65 24.01 -2.79 3.81
N GLU A 66 24.37 -4.03 4.08
CA GLU A 66 23.61 -5.22 3.67
C GLU A 66 22.58 -5.66 4.73
N SER A 67 22.37 -4.83 5.75
CA SER A 67 21.46 -5.14 6.85
C SER A 67 20.03 -5.33 6.37
N ARG A 68 19.33 -6.27 7.01
CA ARG A 68 17.89 -6.47 6.84
C ARG A 68 17.13 -5.32 7.48
N VAL A 69 16.01 -4.96 6.88
CA VAL A 69 15.21 -3.82 7.32
C VAL A 69 13.76 -4.24 7.46
N ILE A 70 13.13 -3.87 8.58
CA ILE A 70 11.67 -3.91 8.73
C ILE A 70 11.14 -2.49 8.62
N ILE A 71 10.13 -2.29 7.79
CA ILE A 71 9.43 -1.02 7.62
C ILE A 71 8.02 -1.19 8.16
N ASN A 72 7.74 -0.57 9.30
CA ASN A 72 6.43 -0.56 9.93
C ASN A 72 5.67 0.71 9.59
N GLY A 73 4.36 0.60 9.53
CA GLY A 73 3.47 1.74 9.31
C GLY A 73 2.13 1.34 8.71
N PRO A 74 1.10 2.18 8.84
CA PRO A 74 -0.24 1.85 8.38
C PRO A 74 -0.29 1.63 6.86
N SER A 75 -1.39 1.02 6.37
CA SER A 75 -1.60 0.84 4.94
C SER A 75 -1.62 2.18 4.22
N GLY A 76 -1.02 2.27 3.03
CA GLY A 76 -0.97 3.51 2.25
C GLY A 76 0.00 4.58 2.74
N SER A 77 0.80 4.31 3.79
CA SER A 77 1.77 5.28 4.35
C SER A 77 3.03 5.50 3.51
N GLY A 78 3.33 4.61 2.55
CA GLY A 78 4.50 4.71 1.67
C GLY A 78 5.62 3.71 1.97
N LYS A 79 5.35 2.58 2.66
CA LYS A 79 6.36 1.55 3.01
C LYS A 79 7.15 1.03 1.81
N GLU A 80 6.46 0.72 0.71
CA GLU A 80 7.12 0.27 -0.53
C GLU A 80 8.03 1.35 -1.11
N LEU A 81 7.62 2.63 -1.06
CA LEU A 81 8.42 3.76 -1.51
C LEU A 81 9.75 3.85 -0.75
N VAL A 82 9.71 3.69 0.58
CA VAL A 82 10.90 3.66 1.44
C VAL A 82 11.81 2.49 1.06
N ALA A 83 11.25 1.28 0.86
CA ALA A 83 12.03 0.11 0.45
C ALA A 83 12.73 0.31 -0.91
N ARG A 84 12.03 0.87 -1.89
CA ARG A 84 12.58 1.22 -3.21
C ARG A 84 13.69 2.26 -3.10
N LYS A 85 13.51 3.27 -2.23
CA LYS A 85 14.54 4.30 -2.00
C LYS A 85 15.79 3.72 -1.35
N ILE A 86 15.65 2.79 -0.40
CA ILE A 86 16.78 2.05 0.21
C ILE A 86 17.54 1.29 -0.87
N HIS A 87 16.84 0.52 -1.71
CA HIS A 87 17.47 -0.23 -2.79
C HIS A 87 18.21 0.69 -3.76
N LYS A 88 17.54 1.75 -4.25
CA LYS A 88 18.12 2.71 -5.20
C LYS A 88 19.37 3.41 -4.68
N SER A 89 19.43 3.67 -3.38
CA SER A 89 20.59 4.32 -2.73
C SER A 89 21.67 3.31 -2.29
N SER A 90 21.48 1.99 -2.55
CA SER A 90 22.40 0.93 -2.15
C SER A 90 23.39 0.57 -3.27
N PRO A 91 24.50 -0.16 -2.94
CA PRO A 91 25.39 -0.73 -3.96
C PRO A 91 24.70 -1.71 -4.92
N ARG A 92 23.52 -2.25 -4.53
CA ARG A 92 22.72 -3.18 -5.33
C ARG A 92 21.74 -2.49 -6.29
N ASN A 93 21.80 -1.18 -6.47
CA ASN A 93 20.84 -0.37 -7.23
C ASN A 93 20.70 -0.73 -8.71
N ILE A 94 21.72 -1.40 -9.28
CA ILE A 94 21.73 -1.90 -10.68
C ILE A 94 21.15 -3.33 -10.81
N ASN A 95 20.92 -4.01 -9.69
CA ASN A 95 20.44 -5.38 -9.61
C ASN A 95 18.91 -5.41 -9.42
N PRO A 96 18.25 -6.56 -9.58
CA PRO A 96 16.79 -6.65 -9.48
C PRO A 96 16.26 -6.19 -8.12
N PHE A 97 15.12 -5.49 -8.14
CA PHE A 97 14.27 -5.22 -6.99
C PHE A 97 12.95 -5.98 -7.18
N ILE A 98 12.78 -7.05 -6.44
CA ILE A 98 11.60 -7.91 -6.55
C ILE A 98 10.68 -7.66 -5.35
N VAL A 99 9.38 -7.58 -5.61
CA VAL A 99 8.35 -7.40 -4.58
C VAL A 99 7.50 -8.66 -4.50
N LEU A 100 7.43 -9.24 -3.32
CA LEU A 100 6.47 -10.30 -2.97
C LEU A 100 5.44 -9.70 -2.04
N ASN A 101 4.16 -9.68 -2.46
CA ASN A 101 3.09 -9.15 -1.63
C ASN A 101 2.42 -10.27 -0.85
N GLY A 102 2.61 -10.26 0.50
CA GLY A 102 2.05 -11.25 1.40
C GLY A 102 0.53 -11.23 1.50
N ALA A 103 -0.13 -10.11 1.23
CA ALA A 103 -1.59 -10.01 1.35
C ALA A 103 -2.37 -10.51 0.12
N LEU A 104 -1.70 -10.71 -1.02
CA LEU A 104 -2.37 -11.03 -2.30
C LEU A 104 -2.31 -12.52 -2.68
N LEU A 105 -1.58 -13.34 -1.95
CA LEU A 105 -1.35 -14.73 -2.30
C LEU A 105 -2.25 -15.67 -1.48
N ASP A 106 -2.83 -16.66 -2.13
CA ASP A 106 -3.45 -17.80 -1.47
C ASP A 106 -2.39 -18.67 -0.79
N SER A 107 -2.68 -19.29 0.35
CA SER A 107 -1.73 -20.07 1.15
C SER A 107 -0.92 -21.09 0.33
N ASN A 108 -1.53 -21.73 -0.66
CA ASN A 108 -0.89 -22.71 -1.53
C ASN A 108 0.04 -22.11 -2.60
N LYS A 109 -0.05 -20.81 -2.86
CA LYS A 109 0.75 -20.12 -3.88
C LYS A 109 2.01 -19.45 -3.34
N TYR A 110 2.08 -19.19 -2.03
CA TYR A 110 3.26 -18.55 -1.43
C TYR A 110 4.55 -19.29 -1.72
N GLU A 111 4.51 -20.60 -1.57
CA GLU A 111 5.68 -21.43 -1.77
C GLU A 111 6.18 -21.40 -3.21
N LEU A 112 5.25 -21.52 -4.17
CA LEU A 112 5.55 -21.46 -5.60
C LEU A 112 6.09 -20.09 -6.01
N GLU A 113 5.48 -19.00 -5.54
CA GLU A 113 5.91 -17.65 -5.87
C GLU A 113 7.27 -17.28 -5.24
N LEU A 114 7.55 -17.76 -4.03
CA LEU A 114 8.78 -17.45 -3.32
C LEU A 114 9.95 -18.31 -3.79
N PHE A 115 9.74 -19.65 -3.89
CA PHE A 115 10.82 -20.62 -4.16
C PHE A 115 10.85 -21.10 -5.62
N GLY A 116 9.74 -20.91 -6.37
CA GLY A 116 9.63 -21.48 -7.71
C GLY A 116 9.32 -22.98 -7.73
N GLU A 117 9.21 -23.56 -8.91
CA GLU A 117 8.81 -24.94 -9.11
C GLU A 117 9.60 -25.62 -10.25
N GLU A 118 9.94 -26.88 -10.07
CA GLU A 118 10.39 -27.76 -11.14
C GLU A 118 9.21 -28.65 -11.56
N LYS A 119 8.64 -28.39 -12.73
CA LYS A 119 7.46 -29.13 -13.24
C LYS A 119 7.88 -30.49 -13.78
N ASN A 120 6.96 -31.46 -13.75
CA ASN A 120 7.17 -32.81 -14.23
C ASN A 120 7.61 -32.90 -15.71
N ASN A 121 7.33 -31.88 -16.52
CA ASN A 121 7.76 -31.77 -17.91
C ASN A 121 9.18 -31.19 -18.09
N GLY A 122 9.93 -31.00 -17.01
CA GLY A 122 11.27 -30.44 -17.03
C GLY A 122 11.31 -28.89 -17.14
N SER A 123 10.18 -28.22 -17.24
CA SER A 123 10.15 -26.74 -17.25
C SER A 123 10.33 -26.18 -15.83
N ILE A 124 11.09 -25.09 -15.72
CA ILE A 124 11.38 -24.41 -14.47
C ILE A 124 10.61 -23.09 -14.38
N SER A 125 9.89 -22.89 -13.27
CA SER A 125 9.32 -21.60 -12.88
C SER A 125 10.17 -20.99 -11.77
N TYR A 126 10.83 -19.87 -12.08
CA TYR A 126 11.70 -19.18 -11.11
C TYR A 126 10.90 -18.43 -10.06
N GLY A 127 11.24 -18.63 -8.78
CA GLY A 127 10.62 -17.92 -7.67
C GLY A 127 11.21 -16.52 -7.43
N ALA A 128 10.59 -15.77 -6.51
CA ALA A 128 11.02 -14.42 -6.15
C ALA A 128 12.46 -14.37 -5.62
N LEU A 129 12.90 -15.38 -4.86
CA LEU A 129 14.26 -15.46 -4.35
C LEU A 129 15.31 -15.56 -5.46
N GLU A 130 15.06 -16.39 -6.48
CA GLU A 130 15.98 -16.50 -7.62
C GLU A 130 15.98 -15.24 -8.47
N LYS A 131 14.77 -14.68 -8.73
CA LYS A 131 14.64 -13.41 -9.47
C LYS A 131 15.34 -12.24 -8.78
N ALA A 132 15.38 -12.25 -7.44
CA ALA A 132 16.03 -11.23 -6.63
C ALA A 132 17.54 -11.48 -6.41
N ASN A 133 18.12 -12.55 -6.96
CA ASN A 133 19.52 -12.90 -6.72
C ASN A 133 20.47 -11.75 -7.06
N LYS A 134 21.41 -11.46 -6.16
CA LYS A 134 22.34 -10.31 -6.13
C LYS A 134 21.65 -8.95 -5.96
N GLY A 135 20.31 -8.93 -5.88
CA GLY A 135 19.49 -7.74 -5.73
C GLY A 135 18.85 -7.61 -4.35
N THR A 136 17.63 -7.13 -4.34
CA THR A 136 16.83 -6.92 -3.12
C THR A 136 15.46 -7.56 -3.28
N LEU A 137 15.01 -8.29 -2.27
CA LEU A 137 13.65 -8.81 -2.15
C LEU A 137 12.91 -7.98 -1.10
N LEU A 138 11.81 -7.36 -1.50
CA LEU A 138 10.83 -6.77 -0.59
C LEU A 138 9.72 -7.80 -0.34
N ILE A 139 9.54 -8.20 0.90
CA ILE A 139 8.36 -8.93 1.35
C ILE A 139 7.39 -7.90 1.95
N ASP A 140 6.41 -7.48 1.17
CA ASP A 140 5.38 -6.52 1.62
C ASP A 140 4.29 -7.26 2.40
N GLN A 141 3.89 -6.75 3.57
CA GLN A 141 2.95 -7.37 4.51
C GLN A 141 3.41 -8.75 5.00
N ILE A 142 4.62 -8.84 5.56
CA ILE A 142 5.20 -10.09 6.06
C ILE A 142 4.36 -10.76 7.16
N SER A 143 3.54 -9.99 7.89
CA SER A 143 2.59 -10.48 8.90
C SER A 143 1.49 -11.38 8.34
N GLU A 144 1.22 -11.33 7.03
CA GLU A 144 0.18 -12.13 6.39
C GLU A 144 0.68 -13.51 5.90
N ILE A 145 1.99 -13.74 5.98
CA ILE A 145 2.59 -14.98 5.50
C ILE A 145 2.31 -16.13 6.48
N PRO A 146 1.86 -17.31 6.01
CA PRO A 146 1.62 -18.48 6.85
C PRO A 146 2.86 -18.97 7.61
N LEU A 147 2.68 -19.56 8.81
CA LEU A 147 3.75 -19.97 9.71
C LEU A 147 4.73 -21.01 9.11
N ASP A 148 4.22 -21.90 8.26
CA ASP A 148 5.04 -22.90 7.54
C ASP A 148 6.02 -22.22 6.56
N ILE A 149 5.55 -21.20 5.84
CA ILE A 149 6.38 -20.40 4.93
C ILE A 149 7.36 -19.52 5.71
N GLN A 150 6.94 -18.95 6.85
CA GLN A 150 7.85 -18.22 7.73
C GLN A 150 9.06 -19.10 8.15
N SER A 151 8.82 -20.39 8.44
CA SER A 151 9.87 -21.36 8.78
C SER A 151 10.83 -21.58 7.62
N LYS A 152 10.33 -21.66 6.39
CA LYS A 152 11.15 -21.83 5.18
C LYS A 152 11.98 -20.58 4.89
N ILE A 153 11.38 -19.38 5.07
CA ILE A 153 12.10 -18.09 4.94
C ILE A 153 13.26 -18.03 5.93
N LEU A 154 13.01 -18.38 7.21
CA LEU A 154 14.05 -18.40 8.23
C LEU A 154 15.24 -19.30 7.83
N ARG A 155 14.94 -20.50 7.28
CA ARG A 155 15.97 -21.42 6.80
C ARG A 155 16.79 -20.81 5.66
N VAL A 156 16.16 -20.17 4.68
CA VAL A 156 16.89 -19.49 3.59
C VAL A 156 17.79 -18.37 4.13
N LEU A 157 17.30 -17.60 5.10
CA LEU A 157 18.09 -16.52 5.72
C LEU A 157 19.28 -17.02 6.53
N THR A 158 19.25 -18.28 6.96
CA THR A 158 20.33 -18.92 7.71
C THR A 158 21.33 -19.58 6.78
N ASP A 159 20.86 -20.39 5.84
CA ASP A 159 21.66 -21.27 5.01
C ASP A 159 22.07 -20.63 3.68
N GLN A 160 21.45 -19.51 3.30
CA GLN A 160 21.60 -18.82 2.00
C GLN A 160 21.35 -19.73 0.79
N LYS A 161 20.57 -20.77 0.99
CA LYS A 161 20.19 -21.75 -0.03
C LYS A 161 18.79 -22.29 0.22
N PHE A 162 18.17 -22.78 -0.85
CA PHE A 162 16.86 -23.42 -0.81
C PHE A 162 16.70 -24.40 -1.96
N LYS A 163 15.59 -25.15 -1.96
CA LYS A 163 15.17 -26.00 -3.08
C LYS A 163 13.87 -25.48 -3.65
N ARG A 164 13.71 -25.57 -4.97
CA ARG A 164 12.40 -25.30 -5.60
C ARG A 164 11.38 -26.35 -5.16
N VAL A 165 10.13 -26.01 -5.25
CA VAL A 165 9.05 -26.99 -5.08
C VAL A 165 9.23 -28.10 -6.11
N ASN A 166 9.13 -29.34 -5.68
CA ASN A 166 9.42 -30.55 -6.48
C ASN A 166 10.87 -30.66 -7.00
N GLY A 167 11.76 -29.73 -6.64
CA GLY A 167 13.18 -29.76 -7.03
C GLY A 167 14.06 -30.54 -6.03
N SER A 168 15.14 -31.16 -6.52
CA SER A 168 16.11 -31.90 -5.72
C SER A 168 17.39 -31.12 -5.43
N TYR A 169 17.72 -30.12 -6.23
CA TYR A 169 18.98 -29.38 -6.15
C TYR A 169 18.93 -28.17 -5.21
N ASP A 170 20.01 -27.97 -4.45
CA ASP A 170 20.20 -26.76 -3.64
C ASP A 170 20.56 -25.57 -4.55
N ILE A 171 19.86 -24.45 -4.37
CA ILE A 171 20.06 -23.20 -5.10
C ILE A 171 20.61 -22.17 -4.12
N ASN A 172 21.80 -21.66 -4.39
CA ASN A 172 22.43 -20.62 -3.61
C ASN A 172 21.91 -19.24 -4.05
N VAL A 173 21.59 -18.39 -3.09
CA VAL A 173 21.10 -17.02 -3.35
C VAL A 173 21.78 -16.02 -2.43
N ASP A 174 22.12 -14.88 -3.01
CA ASP A 174 22.60 -13.69 -2.32
C ASP A 174 21.55 -12.57 -2.48
N VAL A 175 20.68 -12.43 -1.50
CA VAL A 175 19.54 -11.50 -1.56
C VAL A 175 19.53 -10.62 -0.32
N ARG A 176 19.50 -9.30 -0.52
CA ARG A 176 19.19 -8.35 0.56
C ARG A 176 17.69 -8.37 0.83
N LEU A 177 17.28 -8.67 2.05
CA LEU A 177 15.89 -8.72 2.45
C LEU A 177 15.43 -7.41 3.09
N ILE A 178 14.31 -6.88 2.60
CA ILE A 178 13.52 -5.81 3.23
C ILE A 178 12.12 -6.37 3.48
N CYS A 179 11.57 -6.15 4.67
CA CYS A 179 10.21 -6.56 5.02
C CYS A 179 9.36 -5.34 5.32
N SER A 180 8.06 -5.40 5.05
CA SER A 180 7.13 -4.41 5.54
C SER A 180 5.98 -5.04 6.34
N SER A 181 5.43 -4.30 7.30
CA SER A 181 4.25 -4.71 8.05
C SER A 181 3.34 -3.53 8.33
N SER A 182 2.03 -3.75 8.28
CA SER A 182 1.02 -2.82 8.80
C SER A 182 0.49 -3.24 10.18
N LYS A 183 0.80 -4.48 10.60
CA LYS A 183 0.49 -4.99 11.94
C LYS A 183 1.71 -4.90 12.84
N ASP A 184 1.48 -4.79 14.13
CA ASP A 184 2.52 -4.89 15.16
C ASP A 184 2.98 -6.35 15.27
N LEU A 185 4.17 -6.64 14.75
CA LEU A 185 4.72 -8.00 14.73
C LEU A 185 4.91 -8.58 16.14
N LYS A 186 5.15 -7.74 17.16
CA LYS A 186 5.26 -8.22 18.55
C LYS A 186 3.91 -8.74 19.06
N LYS A 187 2.81 -8.08 18.70
CA LYS A 187 1.47 -8.58 19.01
C LYS A 187 1.13 -9.85 18.22
N GLU A 188 1.51 -9.92 16.95
CA GLU A 188 1.32 -11.13 16.14
C GLU A 188 2.09 -12.32 16.70
N ILE A 189 3.30 -12.12 17.28
CA ILE A 189 4.04 -13.15 18.00
C ILE A 189 3.26 -13.64 19.22
N GLN A 190 2.74 -12.73 20.05
CA GLN A 190 1.95 -13.07 21.24
C GLN A 190 0.67 -13.87 20.89
N MET A 191 0.07 -13.57 19.72
CA MET A 191 -1.11 -14.29 19.21
C MET A 191 -0.77 -15.61 18.52
N GLY A 192 0.51 -15.93 18.35
CA GLY A 192 0.97 -17.14 17.66
C GLY A 192 0.87 -17.10 16.14
N ASN A 193 0.64 -15.92 15.54
CA ASN A 193 0.54 -15.71 14.08
C ASN A 193 1.88 -15.45 13.42
N PHE A 194 2.90 -15.08 14.20
CA PHE A 194 4.24 -14.78 13.70
C PHE A 194 5.31 -15.46 14.57
N ARG A 195 6.35 -15.98 13.94
CA ARG A 195 7.43 -16.68 14.65
C ARG A 195 8.43 -15.69 15.25
N GLU A 196 8.76 -15.87 16.51
CA GLU A 196 9.73 -15.06 17.25
C GLU A 196 11.14 -15.19 16.68
N ASP A 197 11.55 -16.40 16.29
CA ASP A 197 12.88 -16.67 15.71
C ASP A 197 13.06 -15.96 14.36
N LEU A 198 12.03 -15.93 13.50
CA LEU A 198 12.05 -15.16 12.27
C LEU A 198 12.12 -13.65 12.56
N PHE A 199 11.32 -13.16 13.52
CA PHE A 199 11.33 -11.75 13.90
C PHE A 199 12.74 -11.29 14.30
N HIS A 200 13.41 -12.01 15.19
CA HIS A 200 14.79 -11.68 15.59
C HIS A 200 15.79 -11.74 14.43
N ARG A 201 15.55 -12.61 13.46
CA ARG A 201 16.43 -12.72 12.30
C ARG A 201 16.27 -11.58 11.31
N ILE A 202 15.05 -11.04 11.11
CA ILE A 202 14.78 -9.96 10.16
C ILE A 202 14.84 -8.56 10.79
N ASN A 203 14.63 -8.43 12.09
CA ASN A 203 14.60 -7.15 12.81
C ASN A 203 16.03 -6.70 13.20
N VAL A 204 16.85 -6.38 12.19
CA VAL A 204 18.18 -5.80 12.40
C VAL A 204 18.10 -4.27 12.44
N PHE A 205 17.30 -3.69 11.57
CA PHE A 205 17.01 -2.25 11.55
C PHE A 205 15.52 -2.02 11.32
N GLU A 206 14.95 -1.10 12.09
CA GLU A 206 13.52 -0.80 12.05
C GLU A 206 13.27 0.65 11.62
N ILE A 207 12.39 0.83 10.62
CA ILE A 207 11.91 2.14 10.18
C ILE A 207 10.41 2.21 10.44
N ASN A 208 9.99 3.20 11.22
CA ASN A 208 8.60 3.41 11.59
C ASN A 208 8.04 4.63 10.85
N ILE A 209 7.02 4.39 10.01
CA ILE A 209 6.31 5.44 9.28
C ILE A 209 5.03 5.77 10.04
N GLU A 210 4.93 6.99 10.53
CA GLU A 210 3.75 7.48 11.21
C GLU A 210 2.55 7.62 10.24
N PRO A 211 1.30 7.48 10.75
CA PRO A 211 0.13 7.79 9.95
C PRO A 211 0.13 9.26 9.49
N LEU A 212 -0.50 9.54 8.34
CA LEU A 212 -0.51 10.88 7.75
C LEU A 212 -1.12 11.93 8.70
N SER A 213 -2.10 11.54 9.52
CA SER A 213 -2.71 12.38 10.54
C SER A 213 -1.73 12.85 11.64
N GLN A 214 -0.60 12.17 11.86
CA GLN A 214 0.45 12.57 12.79
C GLN A 214 1.58 13.39 12.15
N ARG A 215 1.60 13.46 10.81
CA ARG A 215 2.57 14.23 10.00
C ARG A 215 1.85 15.22 9.07
N ILE A 216 1.00 16.03 9.69
CA ILE A 216 0.13 17.00 8.99
C ILE A 216 0.93 17.98 8.13
N SER A 217 2.15 18.37 8.56
CA SER A 217 3.03 19.26 7.79
C SER A 217 3.43 18.71 6.43
N ASP A 218 3.38 17.39 6.21
CA ASP A 218 3.67 16.79 4.90
C ASP A 218 2.52 17.00 3.90
N ILE A 219 1.28 17.22 4.37
CA ILE A 219 0.08 17.26 3.53
C ILE A 219 0.15 18.35 2.46
N PRO A 220 0.51 19.61 2.75
CA PRO A 220 0.63 20.65 1.74
C PRO A 220 1.62 20.30 0.62
N LEU A 221 2.78 19.77 0.99
CA LEU A 221 3.81 19.35 0.03
C LEU A 221 3.35 18.17 -0.84
N LEU A 222 2.64 17.22 -0.24
CA LEU A 222 2.05 16.09 -0.96
C LEU A 222 0.96 16.52 -1.94
N ILE A 223 0.10 17.48 -1.56
CA ILE A 223 -0.93 18.06 -2.44
C ILE A 223 -0.25 18.68 -3.66
N LYS A 224 0.72 19.56 -3.44
CA LYS A 224 1.45 20.22 -4.51
C LYS A 224 2.13 19.21 -5.46
N TYR A 225 2.81 18.23 -4.90
CA TYR A 225 3.47 17.18 -5.67
C TYR A 225 2.48 16.37 -6.51
N PHE A 226 1.39 15.87 -5.90
CA PHE A 226 0.40 15.06 -6.62
C PHE A 226 -0.40 15.88 -7.63
N SER A 227 -0.78 17.12 -7.30
CA SER A 227 -1.47 18.00 -8.24
C SER A 227 -0.67 18.22 -9.51
N LYS A 228 0.63 18.54 -9.38
CA LYS A 228 1.53 18.69 -10.51
C LYS A 228 1.67 17.40 -11.30
N LYS A 229 2.00 16.30 -10.65
CA LYS A 229 2.26 15.01 -11.29
C LYS A 229 1.03 14.43 -12.00
N ILE A 230 -0.14 14.54 -11.37
CA ILE A 230 -1.41 14.07 -11.96
C ILE A 230 -1.79 14.94 -13.15
N SER A 231 -1.64 16.27 -13.03
CA SER A 231 -1.93 17.19 -14.12
C SER A 231 -1.02 16.95 -15.34
N GLU A 232 0.26 16.69 -15.13
CA GLU A 232 1.20 16.28 -16.19
C GLU A 232 0.79 14.96 -16.86
N ASN A 233 0.40 13.94 -16.07
CA ASN A 233 0.00 12.62 -16.58
C ASN A 233 -1.30 12.66 -17.41
N TYR A 234 -2.28 13.47 -17.00
CA TYR A 234 -3.56 13.62 -17.69
C TYR A 234 -3.55 14.73 -18.75
N ASN A 235 -2.43 15.46 -18.88
CA ASN A 235 -2.29 16.62 -19.77
C ASN A 235 -3.40 17.68 -19.56
N ILE A 236 -3.67 17.99 -18.29
CA ILE A 236 -4.65 18.98 -17.84
C ILE A 236 -3.95 20.17 -17.17
N LYS A 237 -4.68 21.28 -17.01
CA LYS A 237 -4.17 22.40 -16.21
C LYS A 237 -3.89 21.95 -14.76
N GLU A 238 -2.82 22.48 -14.17
CA GLU A 238 -2.49 22.20 -12.77
C GLU A 238 -3.65 22.56 -11.84
N LEU A 239 -3.95 21.64 -10.92
CA LEU A 239 -5.06 21.78 -9.98
C LEU A 239 -4.69 22.80 -8.90
N ASP A 240 -5.51 23.85 -8.75
CA ASP A 240 -5.35 24.88 -7.72
C ASP A 240 -6.12 24.46 -6.45
N ILE A 241 -5.60 23.47 -5.75
CA ILE A 241 -6.14 22.95 -4.49
C ILE A 241 -5.60 23.81 -3.34
N ASP A 242 -6.48 24.32 -2.47
CA ASP A 242 -6.09 25.03 -1.27
C ASP A 242 -5.40 24.06 -0.28
N GLU A 243 -4.08 24.24 -0.13
CA GLU A 243 -3.23 23.41 0.74
C GLU A 243 -3.60 23.52 2.21
N ASN A 244 -4.25 24.63 2.62
CA ASN A 244 -4.68 24.90 3.98
C ASN A 244 -6.16 24.59 4.22
N ASN A 245 -6.81 23.86 3.32
CA ASN A 245 -8.21 23.50 3.46
C ASN A 245 -8.43 22.69 4.77
N SER A 246 -9.31 23.22 5.63
CA SER A 246 -9.56 22.65 6.96
C SER A 246 -10.10 21.23 6.94
N TYR A 247 -10.86 20.85 5.90
CA TYR A 247 -11.35 19.49 5.74
C TYR A 247 -10.21 18.51 5.46
N ILE A 248 -9.19 18.93 4.72
CA ILE A 248 -8.00 18.12 4.42
C ILE A 248 -7.12 17.98 5.64
N LEU A 249 -6.84 19.08 6.34
CA LEU A 249 -5.90 19.10 7.49
C LEU A 249 -6.45 18.37 8.72
N ASN A 250 -7.78 18.36 8.92
CA ASN A 250 -8.43 17.73 10.07
C ASN A 250 -8.94 16.30 9.78
N HIS A 251 -8.69 15.77 8.59
CA HIS A 251 -9.13 14.42 8.24
C HIS A 251 -8.19 13.36 8.82
N ASN A 252 -8.75 12.21 9.23
CA ASN A 252 -7.97 11.12 9.87
C ASN A 252 -7.08 10.33 8.91
N TRP A 253 -7.32 10.42 7.61
CA TRP A 253 -6.53 9.76 6.56
C TRP A 253 -6.29 8.26 6.85
N LYS A 254 -7.34 7.47 7.05
CA LYS A 254 -7.24 6.02 7.29
C LYS A 254 -6.44 5.29 6.21
N GLY A 255 -6.59 5.69 4.96
CA GLY A 255 -5.80 5.21 3.81
C GLY A 255 -4.51 5.98 3.58
N ASN A 256 -4.16 6.93 4.47
CA ASN A 256 -2.91 7.70 4.45
C ASN A 256 -2.64 8.40 3.10
N VAL A 257 -1.38 8.35 2.62
CA VAL A 257 -0.97 9.02 1.37
C VAL A 257 -1.71 8.46 0.14
N ARG A 258 -2.10 7.18 0.18
CA ARG A 258 -2.89 6.58 -0.90
C ARG A 258 -4.27 7.22 -1.03
N GLU A 259 -4.92 7.47 0.08
CA GLU A 259 -6.23 8.13 0.13
C GLU A 259 -6.13 9.59 -0.33
N LEU A 260 -5.15 10.34 0.16
CA LEU A 260 -4.89 11.72 -0.29
C LEU A 260 -4.65 11.78 -1.81
N ARG A 261 -3.82 10.89 -2.34
CA ARG A 261 -3.58 10.80 -3.79
C ARG A 261 -4.88 10.51 -4.56
N ASN A 262 -5.68 9.56 -4.09
CA ASN A 262 -6.95 9.20 -4.73
C ASN A 262 -7.94 10.37 -4.74
N LEU A 263 -7.96 11.18 -3.65
CA LEU A 263 -8.76 12.40 -3.60
C LEU A 263 -8.33 13.40 -4.69
N ILE A 264 -7.03 13.66 -4.81
CA ILE A 264 -6.48 14.58 -5.82
C ILE A 264 -6.74 14.06 -7.23
N GLU A 265 -6.60 12.75 -7.46
CA GLU A 265 -6.88 12.11 -8.75
C GLU A 265 -8.38 12.22 -9.12
N ARG A 266 -9.28 12.06 -8.15
CA ARG A 266 -10.72 12.28 -8.33
C ARG A 266 -11.02 13.72 -8.75
N ILE A 267 -10.39 14.71 -8.09
CA ILE A 267 -10.54 16.12 -8.46
C ILE A 267 -10.04 16.35 -9.89
N ALA A 268 -8.91 15.75 -10.27
CA ALA A 268 -8.35 15.85 -11.62
C ALA A 268 -9.28 15.27 -12.70
N ILE A 269 -9.93 14.14 -12.42
CA ILE A 269 -10.88 13.50 -13.35
C ILE A 269 -12.14 14.37 -13.53
N LEU A 270 -12.64 14.99 -12.46
CA LEU A 270 -13.84 15.81 -12.49
C LEU A 270 -13.62 17.20 -13.10
N GLN A 271 -12.38 17.65 -13.24
CA GLN A 271 -11.96 18.92 -13.84
C GLN A 271 -12.85 20.12 -13.43
N PRO A 272 -12.95 20.43 -12.13
CA PRO A 272 -13.80 21.54 -11.69
C PRO A 272 -13.24 22.89 -12.12
N ASP A 273 -14.08 23.75 -12.67
CA ASP A 273 -13.69 25.06 -13.22
C ASP A 273 -13.39 26.12 -12.15
N THR A 274 -13.84 25.91 -10.90
CA THR A 274 -13.72 26.89 -9.82
C THR A 274 -13.21 26.27 -8.53
N LYS A 275 -12.53 27.09 -7.68
CA LYS A 275 -12.06 26.69 -6.35
C LYS A 275 -13.21 26.24 -5.42
N GLU A 276 -14.39 26.86 -5.57
CA GLU A 276 -15.57 26.46 -4.79
C GLU A 276 -16.04 25.05 -5.12
N LYS A 277 -16.04 24.67 -6.41
CA LYS A 277 -16.36 23.30 -6.82
C LYS A 277 -15.32 22.29 -6.27
N ILE A 278 -14.02 22.64 -6.30
CA ILE A 278 -12.96 21.83 -5.68
C ILE A 278 -13.24 21.63 -4.19
N SER A 279 -13.52 22.72 -3.46
CA SER A 279 -13.83 22.67 -2.03
C SER A 279 -15.06 21.81 -1.71
N ASN A 280 -16.11 21.89 -2.55
CA ASN A 280 -17.29 21.05 -2.40
C ASN A 280 -16.99 19.56 -2.64
N ILE A 281 -16.19 19.22 -3.66
CA ILE A 281 -15.76 17.84 -3.92
C ILE A 281 -14.96 17.29 -2.72
N ILE A 282 -14.03 18.08 -2.18
CA ILE A 282 -13.26 17.71 -0.98
C ILE A 282 -14.21 17.45 0.19
N LYS A 283 -15.11 18.39 0.48
CA LYS A 283 -16.08 18.29 1.57
C LYS A 283 -16.98 17.06 1.45
N GLU A 284 -17.49 16.76 0.26
CA GLU A 284 -18.33 15.59 0.02
C GLU A 284 -17.54 14.29 0.12
N SER A 285 -16.32 14.26 -0.42
CA SER A 285 -15.47 13.06 -0.38
C SER A 285 -15.01 12.70 1.04
N LEU A 286 -14.71 13.70 1.88
CA LEU A 286 -14.19 13.49 3.23
C LEU A 286 -15.29 13.45 4.32
N LYS A 287 -16.53 13.85 4.01
CA LYS A 287 -17.64 13.77 4.97
C LYS A 287 -18.11 12.36 5.25
N ASN A 288 -18.08 11.48 4.25
CA ASN A 288 -18.61 10.12 4.39
C ASN A 288 -17.79 9.27 5.35
N ASP A 289 -16.48 9.51 5.46
CA ASP A 289 -15.61 8.72 6.34
C ASP A 289 -15.71 9.14 7.82
N ASN A 290 -16.11 10.39 8.10
CA ASN A 290 -16.30 10.87 9.48
C ASN A 290 -17.67 10.48 10.07
N PHE A 291 -18.63 10.06 9.26
CA PHE A 291 -19.98 9.73 9.73
C PHE A 291 -20.02 8.40 10.50
N ASP A 292 -19.25 7.40 10.05
CA ASP A 292 -19.21 6.07 10.70
C ASP A 292 -18.43 6.10 12.02
N ASP A 293 -17.34 6.90 12.12
CA ASP A 293 -16.51 6.97 13.33
C ASP A 293 -17.15 7.82 14.43
N GLN A 294 -17.80 8.94 14.10
CA GLN A 294 -18.47 9.77 15.10
C GLN A 294 -19.68 9.09 15.73
N ILE A 295 -20.39 8.25 14.98
CA ILE A 295 -21.49 7.43 15.53
C ILE A 295 -20.93 6.33 16.42
N ALA A 296 -19.84 5.68 16.05
CA ALA A 296 -19.24 4.61 16.82
C ALA A 296 -18.60 5.13 18.13
N GLU A 297 -17.72 6.14 18.09
CA GLU A 297 -17.07 6.66 19.30
C GLU A 297 -18.02 7.36 20.27
N ASN A 298 -18.93 8.20 19.76
CA ASN A 298 -19.93 8.87 20.58
C ASN A 298 -21.02 7.94 21.14
N SER A 299 -21.23 6.77 20.50
CA SER A 299 -22.22 5.79 20.96
C SER A 299 -21.63 4.79 21.95
N LEU A 300 -20.32 4.54 21.91
CA LEU A 300 -19.63 3.60 22.81
C LEU A 300 -19.19 4.23 24.15
N SER A 301 -19.14 5.56 24.23
CA SER A 301 -18.73 6.29 25.45
C SER A 301 -19.88 6.69 26.38
N VAL A 302 -21.13 6.38 26.00
CA VAL A 302 -22.32 6.73 26.81
C VAL A 302 -23.11 5.45 27.20
N PRO A 303 -23.93 5.50 28.27
CA PRO A 303 -24.78 4.37 28.67
C PRO A 303 -25.66 3.88 27.53
N LEU A 304 -25.87 2.56 27.44
CA LEU A 304 -26.62 1.92 26.33
C LEU A 304 -27.97 2.58 26.03
N LYS A 305 -28.67 3.06 27.07
CA LYS A 305 -29.97 3.76 26.92
C LYS A 305 -29.81 5.06 26.12
N GLU A 306 -28.81 5.88 26.43
CA GLU A 306 -28.54 7.14 25.75
C GLU A 306 -28.05 6.89 24.31
N ALA A 307 -27.16 5.91 24.12
CA ALA A 307 -26.69 5.52 22.79
C ALA A 307 -27.85 5.12 21.87
N ARG A 308 -28.79 4.33 22.41
CA ARG A 308 -29.99 3.88 21.70
C ARG A 308 -30.93 5.05 21.37
N GLU A 309 -31.20 5.94 22.30
CA GLU A 309 -32.06 7.13 22.09
C GLU A 309 -31.46 8.05 21.02
N LYS A 310 -30.14 8.26 21.05
CA LYS A 310 -29.42 9.08 20.07
C LYS A 310 -29.50 8.48 18.67
N PHE A 311 -29.20 7.18 18.54
CA PHE A 311 -29.31 6.45 17.28
C PHE A 311 -30.74 6.49 16.72
N GLU A 312 -31.75 6.19 17.55
CA GLU A 312 -33.15 6.21 17.14
C GLU A 312 -33.59 7.60 16.66
N LYS A 313 -33.14 8.65 17.34
CA LYS A 313 -33.41 10.04 16.96
C LYS A 313 -32.80 10.39 15.59
N GLU A 314 -31.53 10.07 15.38
CA GLU A 314 -30.83 10.33 14.12
C GLU A 314 -31.44 9.54 12.96
N TYR A 315 -31.65 8.24 13.16
CA TYR A 315 -32.25 7.36 12.17
C TYR A 315 -33.63 7.84 11.73
N LEU A 316 -34.53 8.12 12.69
CA LEU A 316 -35.89 8.58 12.38
C LEU A 316 -35.91 9.96 11.71
N THR A 317 -34.98 10.86 12.08
CA THR A 317 -34.85 12.18 11.44
C THR A 317 -34.44 12.04 9.98
N ILE A 318 -33.48 11.15 9.65
CA ILE A 318 -33.03 10.88 8.30
C ILE A 318 -34.18 10.28 7.47
N GLN A 319 -34.90 9.30 8.01
CA GLN A 319 -36.01 8.66 7.29
C GLN A 319 -37.17 9.61 7.06
N LEU A 320 -37.49 10.49 8.03
CA LEU A 320 -38.51 11.54 7.84
C LEU A 320 -38.14 12.51 6.71
N LYS A 321 -36.88 12.94 6.66
CA LYS A 321 -36.39 13.80 5.56
C LYS A 321 -36.50 13.09 4.21
N LYS A 322 -36.11 11.79 4.14
CA LYS A 322 -36.18 10.98 2.91
C LYS A 322 -37.59 10.87 2.35
N PHE A 323 -38.61 10.85 3.20
CA PHE A 323 -40.03 10.78 2.81
C PHE A 323 -40.76 12.12 2.92
N ASN A 324 -40.01 13.24 2.89
CA ASN A 324 -40.56 14.63 2.92
C ASN A 324 -41.58 14.85 4.07
N GLY A 325 -41.28 14.33 5.26
CA GLY A 325 -42.13 14.50 6.42
C GLY A 325 -43.36 13.55 6.47
N ASN A 326 -43.56 12.68 5.51
CA ASN A 326 -44.73 11.81 5.43
C ASN A 326 -44.65 10.65 6.45
N ILE A 327 -45.31 10.83 7.61
CA ILE A 327 -45.28 9.88 8.72
C ILE A 327 -45.80 8.49 8.32
N SER A 328 -46.80 8.38 7.46
CA SER A 328 -47.36 7.09 7.05
C SER A 328 -46.39 6.30 6.18
N LYS A 329 -45.70 6.94 5.22
CA LYS A 329 -44.67 6.31 4.39
C LYS A 329 -43.43 5.94 5.22
N THR A 330 -43.05 6.83 6.13
CA THR A 330 -41.92 6.56 7.03
C THR A 330 -42.22 5.39 7.97
N ALA A 331 -43.41 5.32 8.56
CA ALA A 331 -43.86 4.25 9.44
C ALA A 331 -43.79 2.87 8.73
N ASN A 332 -44.33 2.80 7.51
CA ASN A 332 -44.27 1.58 6.71
C ASN A 332 -42.81 1.14 6.40
N PHE A 333 -41.93 2.09 6.08
CA PHE A 333 -40.54 1.79 5.79
C PHE A 333 -39.77 1.32 7.03
N VAL A 334 -40.03 1.96 8.18
CA VAL A 334 -39.36 1.64 9.46
C VAL A 334 -39.94 0.38 10.11
N GLY A 335 -41.05 -0.16 9.60
CA GLY A 335 -41.69 -1.34 10.16
C GLY A 335 -42.45 -1.04 11.46
N MET A 336 -42.97 0.16 11.64
CA MET A 336 -43.76 0.57 12.83
C MET A 336 -45.17 0.98 12.47
N GLU A 337 -46.07 0.82 13.39
CA GLU A 337 -47.40 1.43 13.24
C GLU A 337 -47.30 2.96 13.27
N ARG A 338 -48.12 3.66 12.46
CA ARG A 338 -48.17 5.11 12.39
C ARG A 338 -48.32 5.78 13.75
N SER A 339 -49.19 5.26 14.58
CA SER A 339 -49.45 5.73 15.97
C SER A 339 -48.25 5.58 16.87
N ALA A 340 -47.51 4.46 16.75
CA ALA A 340 -46.31 4.17 17.50
C ALA A 340 -45.15 5.07 17.07
N LEU A 341 -44.96 5.28 15.77
CA LEU A 341 -43.96 6.21 15.24
C LEU A 341 -44.22 7.65 15.71
N HIS A 342 -45.46 8.15 15.65
CA HIS A 342 -45.80 9.49 16.11
C HIS A 342 -45.49 9.69 17.59
N ARG A 343 -45.85 8.73 18.45
CA ARG A 343 -45.49 8.76 19.90
C ARG A 343 -43.96 8.79 20.10
N LYS A 344 -43.23 7.99 19.33
CA LYS A 344 -41.79 7.90 19.42
C LYS A 344 -41.10 9.19 18.98
N LEU A 345 -41.53 9.79 17.88
CA LEU A 345 -41.03 11.08 17.39
C LEU A 345 -41.24 12.20 18.43
N LYS A 346 -42.42 12.23 19.07
CA LYS A 346 -42.72 13.17 20.13
C LYS A 346 -41.87 12.94 21.36
N GLY A 347 -41.61 11.68 21.75
CA GLY A 347 -40.75 11.32 22.88
C GLY A 347 -39.28 11.68 22.65
N LEU A 348 -38.80 11.61 21.42
CA LEU A 348 -37.43 11.97 21.05
C LEU A 348 -37.25 13.47 20.71
N GLY A 349 -38.31 14.29 20.84
CA GLY A 349 -38.27 15.73 20.59
C GLY A 349 -38.02 16.10 19.13
N ILE A 350 -38.41 15.25 18.16
CA ILE A 350 -38.30 15.52 16.74
C ILE A 350 -39.55 16.30 16.30
N LYS A 351 -39.30 17.55 15.82
CA LYS A 351 -40.40 18.38 15.27
C LYS A 351 -40.84 17.83 13.93
N GLU A 352 -42.16 17.76 13.74
CA GLU A 352 -42.74 17.42 12.43
C GLU A 352 -42.37 18.49 11.40
N PHE A 353 -41.85 18.05 10.26
CA PHE A 353 -41.64 18.94 9.11
C PHE A 353 -43.01 19.12 8.42
N ASN A 354 -43.62 20.33 8.59
CA ASN A 354 -44.74 20.75 7.77
C ASN A 354 -44.26 21.11 6.36
#